data_31bfdfee00a1b71e2536892a0237dea0
#
_entry.id   31bfdfee00a1b71e2536892a0237dea0
#
_cell.length_a   1.000
_cell.length_b   1.000
_cell.length_c   1.000
_cell.angle_alpha   90.00
_cell.angle_beta   90.00
_cell.angle_gamma   90.00
#
_symmetry.space_group_name_H-M   'P 1'
#
loop_
_entity.id
_entity.type
_entity.pdbx_description
1 polymer ?
#
loop_
_entity_poly.entity_id
_entity_poly.type
_entity_poly.pdbx_seq_one_letter_code
_entity_poly.pdbx_strand_id
1 'polypeptide(L)'
;MTEEIMNAISSEVYGVWFLIGAALVFWMQAGFAMVEAGFTRAKNTGNIIMKNLMDFCIGTVMFILIGFGLFLGEDVAGIVGKPGFDIFTNYANFDWSNFVFNLVFCATTATIVSGAMAERTKFLSYCVYSAVISAVIYPIEAHWTWGGGWLSKMGFHDFAGSNCIHMVGGICALIGAAILGPRIGKFKKQKDGSIKVGAFPGHNLALGALGVFILWLGWYGFNGAAATSVPQLGAIFTTTTIAPSVATVVCMIFTWIRYGKPDVSMCLNASLAGLVAITAPCDVADATGAIVIGAVSGVLVVFGVWLLDNKLRVDDPVGAVAVHMMNGIWGTIAVGLFATDSTPTYSLADANGEKLLGLFYGGGFKLLGIQLTGMLATAAWTAVTITITFLLIKKIFGLRVSAEEEITGLDATEHGLETAYAGFMTYGDHISSDGTTTVSTPTIPENAVPEDEAVPVQVMSGGTGVASDVKLTKISIICKQNKFEDLKNALNDAGVTGITVTQVLGCGAQKGQTKYYRGVKLDMTLLPKVKVEVVVSKVPVAAVVKAAKKALYTGSIGDGKIFVYGVENVIKVRTGEEGYDALQGEN
;
A
#
# COMPACT_ATOMS: atom_id res chain seq x y z
N MET A 1 36.56 14.28 34.25
CA MET A 1 35.42 13.37 34.29
C MET A 1 35.97 11.96 34.31
N THR A 2 35.61 11.14 35.28
CA THR A 2 36.12 9.76 35.35
C THR A 2 35.52 8.92 34.22
N GLU A 3 36.22 7.88 33.78
CA GLU A 3 35.74 6.94 32.75
C GLU A 3 34.37 6.35 33.12
N GLU A 4 34.18 6.06 34.39
CA GLU A 4 32.92 5.56 34.95
C GLU A 4 31.72 6.51 34.74
N ILE A 5 31.93 7.83 34.93
CA ILE A 5 30.91 8.86 34.67
C ILE A 5 30.63 8.97 33.18
N MET A 6 31.66 8.89 32.32
CA MET A 6 31.46 8.91 30.87
C MET A 6 30.68 7.70 30.38
N ASN A 7 30.97 6.52 30.90
CA ASN A 7 30.24 5.30 30.55
C ASN A 7 28.78 5.34 31.03
N ALA A 8 28.52 5.87 32.24
CA ALA A 8 27.16 6.04 32.74
C ALA A 8 26.35 7.03 31.88
N ILE A 9 26.95 8.18 31.55
CA ILE A 9 26.29 9.18 30.67
C ILE A 9 26.02 8.56 29.28
N SER A 10 26.97 7.82 28.73
CA SER A 10 26.81 7.16 27.43
C SER A 10 25.67 6.15 27.48
N SER A 11 25.59 5.34 28.52
CA SER A 11 24.50 4.35 28.71
C SER A 11 23.13 5.03 28.78
N GLU A 12 22.98 6.11 29.51
CA GLU A 12 21.73 6.86 29.61
C GLU A 12 21.32 7.48 28.26
N VAL A 13 22.28 8.11 27.56
CA VAL A 13 22.01 8.73 26.25
C VAL A 13 21.56 7.67 25.22
N TYR A 14 22.24 6.52 25.14
CA TYR A 14 21.84 5.46 24.23
C TYR A 14 20.56 4.74 24.69
N GLY A 15 20.28 4.67 25.99
CA GLY A 15 18.99 4.19 26.50
C GLY A 15 17.82 5.04 26.02
N VAL A 16 17.96 6.38 26.09
CA VAL A 16 16.94 7.31 25.55
C VAL A 16 16.82 7.17 24.04
N TRP A 17 17.95 7.09 23.32
CA TRP A 17 17.94 6.89 21.86
C TRP A 17 17.25 5.58 21.45
N PHE A 18 17.46 4.51 22.18
CA PHE A 18 16.82 3.22 21.96
C PHE A 18 15.28 3.30 22.04
N LEU A 19 14.75 4.03 23.04
CA LEU A 19 13.31 4.28 23.17
C LEU A 19 12.76 5.20 22.06
N ILE A 20 13.51 6.22 21.65
CA ILE A 20 13.15 7.04 20.50
C ILE A 20 13.10 6.17 19.23
N GLY A 21 14.07 5.27 19.05
CA GLY A 21 14.06 4.30 17.97
C GLY A 21 12.83 3.39 17.99
N ALA A 22 12.46 2.87 19.15
CA ALA A 22 11.22 2.09 19.30
C ALA A 22 9.97 2.90 18.92
N ALA A 23 9.90 4.18 19.30
CA ALA A 23 8.81 5.06 18.91
C ALA A 23 8.77 5.33 17.40
N LEU A 24 9.94 5.49 16.75
CA LEU A 24 10.03 5.63 15.30
C LEU A 24 9.56 4.37 14.57
N VAL A 25 9.90 3.17 15.08
CA VAL A 25 9.42 1.90 14.52
C VAL A 25 7.91 1.73 14.75
N PHE A 26 7.38 2.10 15.91
CA PHE A 26 5.93 2.15 16.11
C PHE A 26 5.24 3.05 15.07
N TRP A 27 5.81 4.22 14.78
CA TRP A 27 5.29 5.14 13.77
C TRP A 27 5.24 4.52 12.37
N MET A 28 6.07 3.51 12.08
CA MET A 28 6.01 2.76 10.82
C MET A 28 4.69 2.02 10.62
N GLN A 29 3.91 1.72 11.67
CA GLN A 29 2.57 1.14 11.53
C GLN A 29 1.64 2.08 10.73
N ALA A 30 1.73 3.38 10.95
CA ALA A 30 1.03 4.36 10.12
C ALA A 30 1.52 4.34 8.67
N GLY A 31 2.83 4.18 8.46
CA GLY A 31 3.44 4.04 7.13
C GLY A 31 2.91 2.82 6.37
N PHE A 32 2.90 1.65 6.99
CA PHE A 32 2.32 0.43 6.41
C PHE A 32 0.84 0.61 6.06
N ALA A 33 0.04 1.13 6.99
CA ALA A 33 -1.37 1.38 6.75
C ALA A 33 -1.60 2.29 5.52
N MET A 34 -0.78 3.34 5.36
CA MET A 34 -0.86 4.28 4.22
C MET A 34 -0.41 3.64 2.90
N VAL A 35 0.69 2.86 2.90
CA VAL A 35 1.16 2.13 1.71
C VAL A 35 0.10 1.12 1.26
N GLU A 36 -0.38 0.29 2.17
CA GLU A 36 -1.37 -0.73 1.85
C GLU A 36 -2.69 -0.13 1.38
N ALA A 37 -3.22 0.88 2.09
CA ALA A 37 -4.44 1.57 1.70
C ALA A 37 -4.28 2.23 0.33
N GLY A 38 -3.17 2.94 0.11
CA GLY A 38 -2.93 3.66 -1.14
C GLY A 38 -2.79 2.74 -2.37
N PHE A 39 -2.20 1.55 -2.19
CA PHE A 39 -1.96 0.59 -3.28
C PHE A 39 -3.09 -0.41 -3.51
N THR A 40 -4.15 -0.36 -2.72
CA THR A 40 -5.34 -1.21 -2.86
C THR A 40 -6.55 -0.39 -3.32
N ARG A 41 -7.70 -1.06 -3.49
CA ARG A 41 -8.95 -0.39 -3.93
C ARG A 41 -9.66 0.27 -2.77
N ALA A 42 -10.24 1.46 -3.00
CA ALA A 42 -10.88 2.32 -2.00
C ALA A 42 -11.90 1.61 -1.10
N LYS A 43 -12.65 0.66 -1.65
CA LYS A 43 -13.67 -0.13 -0.95
C LYS A 43 -13.15 -1.08 0.15
N ASN A 44 -11.84 -1.12 0.37
CA ASN A 44 -11.19 -1.94 1.38
C ASN A 44 -10.29 -1.10 2.32
N THR A 45 -10.33 0.23 2.23
CA THR A 45 -9.45 1.11 2.99
C THR A 45 -9.67 1.02 4.49
N GLY A 46 -10.92 1.00 4.94
CA GLY A 46 -11.27 0.85 6.35
C GLY A 46 -10.83 -0.50 6.91
N ASN A 47 -11.03 -1.58 6.14
CA ASN A 47 -10.57 -2.92 6.50
C ASN A 47 -9.03 -2.98 6.65
N ILE A 48 -8.29 -2.31 5.76
CA ILE A 48 -6.83 -2.26 5.82
C ILE A 48 -6.35 -1.49 7.04
N ILE A 49 -6.93 -0.32 7.32
CA ILE A 49 -6.60 0.45 8.53
C ILE A 49 -6.86 -0.36 9.80
N MET A 50 -8.02 -1.03 9.85
CA MET A 50 -8.38 -1.88 11.00
C MET A 50 -7.43 -3.05 11.16
N LYS A 51 -6.99 -3.68 10.09
CA LYS A 51 -5.98 -4.76 10.13
C LYS A 51 -4.65 -4.26 10.70
N ASN A 52 -4.10 -3.17 10.19
CA ASN A 52 -2.83 -2.62 10.65
C ASN A 52 -2.89 -2.20 12.13
N LEU A 53 -4.02 -1.63 12.59
CA LEU A 53 -4.22 -1.32 14.01
C LEU A 53 -4.25 -2.60 14.86
N MET A 54 -4.98 -3.62 14.40
CA MET A 54 -5.12 -4.87 15.15
C MET A 54 -3.84 -5.70 15.14
N ASP A 55 -3.01 -5.63 14.14
CA ASP A 55 -1.69 -6.26 14.16
C ASP A 55 -0.87 -5.82 15.35
N PHE A 56 -0.78 -4.52 15.53
CA PHE A 56 -0.04 -3.98 16.67
C PHE A 56 -0.69 -4.35 17.99
N CYS A 57 -2.03 -4.20 18.11
CA CYS A 57 -2.73 -4.48 19.36
C CYS A 57 -2.71 -5.97 19.74
N ILE A 58 -3.02 -6.86 18.79
CA ILE A 58 -3.00 -8.32 18.99
C ILE A 58 -1.56 -8.78 19.20
N GLY A 59 -0.62 -8.29 18.39
CA GLY A 59 0.80 -8.57 18.52
C GLY A 59 1.31 -8.21 19.92
N THR A 60 0.95 -7.04 20.43
CA THR A 60 1.29 -6.61 21.80
C THR A 60 0.79 -7.59 22.85
N VAL A 61 -0.50 -7.95 22.79
CA VAL A 61 -1.10 -8.88 23.77
C VAL A 61 -0.41 -10.25 23.71
N MET A 62 -0.21 -10.79 22.53
CA MET A 62 0.41 -12.11 22.35
C MET A 62 1.90 -12.10 22.73
N PHE A 63 2.60 -11.03 22.45
CA PHE A 63 4.00 -10.86 22.79
C PHE A 63 4.21 -10.73 24.30
N ILE A 64 3.35 -9.98 25.01
CA ILE A 64 3.35 -9.90 26.47
C ILE A 64 3.13 -11.28 27.11
N LEU A 65 2.15 -12.02 26.61
CA LEU A 65 1.73 -13.27 27.25
C LEU A 65 2.68 -14.43 26.99
N ILE A 66 3.25 -14.50 25.78
CA ILE A 66 4.00 -15.67 25.33
C ILE A 66 5.28 -15.27 24.59
N GLY A 67 5.18 -14.39 23.60
CA GLY A 67 6.24 -14.13 22.63
C GLY A 67 7.54 -13.63 23.24
N PHE A 68 7.48 -12.68 24.17
CA PHE A 68 8.67 -12.10 24.80
C PHE A 68 9.50 -13.14 25.53
N GLY A 69 8.85 -14.03 26.30
CA GLY A 69 9.53 -15.11 27.01
C GLY A 69 10.18 -16.13 26.06
N LEU A 70 9.49 -16.50 24.98
CA LEU A 70 10.06 -17.40 23.96
C LEU A 70 11.22 -16.77 23.21
N PHE A 71 11.25 -15.45 23.08
CA PHE A 71 12.29 -14.72 22.39
C PHE A 71 13.51 -14.42 23.28
N LEU A 72 13.31 -13.75 24.40
CA LEU A 72 14.36 -13.18 25.26
C LEU A 72 14.49 -13.83 26.63
N GLY A 73 13.72 -14.89 26.91
CA GLY A 73 13.87 -15.71 28.12
C GLY A 73 15.19 -16.47 28.13
N GLU A 74 15.51 -17.08 29.26
CA GLU A 74 16.69 -17.95 29.45
C GLU A 74 16.77 -18.99 28.33
N ASP A 75 17.94 -19.09 27.69
CA ASP A 75 18.14 -19.97 26.52
C ASP A 75 17.94 -21.44 26.87
N VAL A 76 17.09 -22.12 26.13
CA VAL A 76 16.86 -23.56 26.21
C VAL A 76 17.44 -24.24 24.96
N ALA A 77 18.58 -24.85 25.12
CA ALA A 77 19.28 -25.64 24.08
C ALA A 77 19.62 -24.87 22.78
N GLY A 78 19.68 -23.54 22.84
CA GLY A 78 19.94 -22.69 21.68
C GLY A 78 18.72 -22.52 20.76
N ILE A 79 17.55 -23.04 21.11
CA ILE A 79 16.38 -23.14 20.24
C ILE A 79 15.29 -22.13 20.60
N VAL A 80 15.05 -21.92 21.90
CA VAL A 80 13.94 -21.08 22.37
C VAL A 80 14.25 -20.52 23.75
N GLY A 81 13.76 -19.33 24.05
CA GLY A 81 13.77 -18.78 25.40
C GLY A 81 12.74 -19.47 26.28
N LYS A 82 13.05 -19.63 27.55
CA LYS A 82 12.14 -20.16 28.56
C LYS A 82 11.04 -19.13 28.84
N PRO A 83 9.77 -19.46 28.65
CA PRO A 83 8.68 -18.56 29.00
C PRO A 83 8.75 -18.16 30.48
N GLY A 84 8.65 -16.86 30.74
CA GLY A 84 8.65 -16.27 32.06
C GLY A 84 7.53 -15.25 32.20
N PHE A 85 7.15 -14.98 33.46
CA PHE A 85 6.14 -13.97 33.77
C PHE A 85 6.73 -12.76 34.49
N ASP A 86 8.03 -12.50 34.31
CA ASP A 86 8.77 -11.43 34.98
C ASP A 86 8.17 -10.05 34.75
N ILE A 87 7.57 -9.84 33.59
CA ILE A 87 6.79 -8.64 33.30
C ILE A 87 5.69 -8.38 34.32
N PHE A 88 5.14 -9.42 34.96
CA PHE A 88 4.08 -9.32 35.98
C PHE A 88 4.60 -9.49 37.39
N THR A 89 5.70 -10.22 37.57
CA THR A 89 6.19 -10.61 38.91
C THR A 89 7.40 -9.81 39.37
N ASN A 90 8.15 -9.19 38.43
CA ASN A 90 9.34 -8.39 38.74
C ASN A 90 9.28 -7.01 38.10
N TYR A 91 8.14 -6.35 38.19
CA TYR A 91 7.83 -5.11 37.48
C TYR A 91 8.87 -4.00 37.65
N ALA A 92 9.40 -3.83 38.86
CA ALA A 92 10.35 -2.77 39.17
C ALA A 92 11.74 -2.94 38.53
N ASN A 93 12.13 -4.19 38.21
CA ASN A 93 13.44 -4.50 37.65
C ASN A 93 13.34 -5.12 36.23
N PHE A 94 12.15 -5.06 35.62
CA PHE A 94 11.95 -5.58 34.29
C PHE A 94 12.59 -4.64 33.23
N ASP A 95 13.22 -5.20 32.21
CA ASP A 95 13.83 -4.43 31.12
C ASP A 95 12.77 -3.93 30.12
N TRP A 96 12.11 -2.85 30.49
CA TRP A 96 11.02 -2.24 29.72
C TRP A 96 11.47 -1.72 28.36
N SER A 97 12.68 -1.21 28.25
CA SER A 97 13.22 -0.66 27.00
C SER A 97 13.40 -1.76 25.96
N ASN A 98 13.97 -2.89 26.39
CA ASN A 98 14.17 -4.05 25.54
C ASN A 98 12.83 -4.68 25.14
N PHE A 99 11.87 -4.74 26.06
CA PHE A 99 10.53 -5.22 25.76
C PHE A 99 9.86 -4.39 24.67
N VAL A 100 9.77 -3.07 24.83
CA VAL A 100 9.09 -2.18 23.89
C VAL A 100 9.75 -2.20 22.52
N PHE A 101 11.09 -2.20 22.48
CA PHE A 101 11.82 -2.26 21.21
C PHE A 101 11.55 -3.57 20.46
N ASN A 102 11.64 -4.70 21.11
CA ASN A 102 11.41 -5.99 20.46
C ASN A 102 9.92 -6.24 20.10
N LEU A 103 9.00 -5.64 20.85
CA LEU A 103 7.57 -5.65 20.52
C LEU A 103 7.30 -5.02 19.15
N VAL A 104 7.86 -3.85 18.87
CA VAL A 104 7.59 -3.14 17.59
C VAL A 104 8.19 -3.88 16.39
N PHE A 105 9.25 -4.64 16.56
CA PHE A 105 9.81 -5.54 15.54
C PHE A 105 8.91 -6.76 15.29
N CYS A 106 8.42 -7.38 16.37
CA CYS A 106 7.46 -8.47 16.29
C CYS A 106 6.20 -8.07 15.51
N ALA A 107 5.61 -6.91 15.83
CA ALA A 107 4.44 -6.38 15.15
C ALA A 107 4.72 -6.14 13.66
N THR A 108 5.90 -5.61 13.31
CA THR A 108 6.29 -5.37 11.91
C THR A 108 6.28 -6.66 11.10
N THR A 109 6.78 -7.77 11.65
CA THR A 109 6.79 -9.08 10.98
C THR A 109 5.39 -9.55 10.59
N ALA A 110 4.41 -9.39 11.47
CA ALA A 110 3.02 -9.74 11.22
C ALA A 110 2.36 -8.81 10.19
N THR A 111 2.65 -7.49 10.28
CA THR A 111 2.09 -6.46 9.38
C THR A 111 2.46 -6.70 7.91
N ILE A 112 3.67 -7.17 7.61
CA ILE A 112 4.13 -7.47 6.24
C ILE A 112 3.17 -8.40 5.50
N VAL A 113 2.54 -9.33 6.20
CA VAL A 113 1.62 -10.33 5.61
C VAL A 113 0.31 -9.69 5.12
N SER A 114 -0.13 -8.64 5.81
CA SER A 114 -1.40 -7.94 5.53
C SER A 114 -1.54 -7.53 4.07
N GLY A 115 -0.51 -6.88 3.52
CA GLY A 115 -0.53 -6.34 2.18
C GLY A 115 -0.68 -7.39 1.07
N ALA A 116 0.00 -8.54 1.20
CA ALA A 116 -0.07 -9.62 0.23
C ALA A 116 -1.42 -10.32 0.21
N MET A 117 -2.13 -10.32 1.32
CA MET A 117 -3.44 -10.98 1.49
C MET A 117 -4.61 -9.98 1.43
N ALA A 118 -4.36 -8.72 1.14
CA ALA A 118 -5.36 -7.65 1.13
C ALA A 118 -6.51 -7.91 0.15
N GLU A 119 -7.67 -7.30 0.44
CA GLU A 119 -8.90 -7.27 -0.37
C GLU A 119 -9.73 -8.57 -0.42
N ARG A 120 -9.27 -9.70 0.15
CA ARG A 120 -9.98 -10.98 0.05
C ARG A 120 -9.86 -11.90 1.28
N THR A 121 -9.15 -11.48 2.33
CA THR A 121 -8.97 -12.27 3.56
C THR A 121 -10.04 -11.92 4.58
N LYS A 122 -10.65 -12.92 5.21
CA LYS A 122 -11.55 -12.72 6.35
C LYS A 122 -10.81 -12.03 7.51
N PHE A 123 -11.43 -11.05 8.14
CA PHE A 123 -10.83 -10.29 9.22
C PHE A 123 -10.49 -11.16 10.44
N LEU A 124 -11.39 -12.07 10.84
CA LEU A 124 -11.11 -13.01 11.92
C LEU A 124 -9.87 -13.87 11.63
N SER A 125 -9.74 -14.38 10.41
CA SER A 125 -8.59 -15.21 10.01
C SER A 125 -7.29 -14.42 10.03
N TYR A 126 -7.36 -13.14 9.70
CA TYR A 126 -6.27 -12.20 9.85
C TYR A 126 -5.82 -12.08 11.30
N CYS A 127 -6.74 -11.82 12.23
CA CYS A 127 -6.44 -11.71 13.66
C CYS A 127 -5.76 -12.98 14.21
N VAL A 128 -6.22 -14.16 13.78
CA VAL A 128 -5.67 -15.44 14.25
C VAL A 128 -4.23 -15.65 13.76
N TYR A 129 -3.93 -15.42 12.48
CA TYR A 129 -2.55 -15.64 12.03
C TYR A 129 -1.59 -14.58 12.56
N SER A 130 -2.02 -13.32 12.72
CA SER A 130 -1.22 -12.28 13.37
C SER A 130 -0.87 -12.68 14.81
N ALA A 131 -1.84 -13.22 15.57
CA ALA A 131 -1.60 -13.74 16.91
C ALA A 131 -0.57 -14.87 16.92
N VAL A 132 -0.64 -15.83 15.98
CA VAL A 132 0.29 -16.97 15.92
C VAL A 132 1.70 -16.53 15.51
N ILE A 133 1.81 -15.60 14.55
CA ILE A 133 3.12 -15.05 14.16
C ILE A 133 3.77 -14.38 15.37
N SER A 134 3.05 -13.55 16.09
CA SER A 134 3.56 -12.75 17.22
C SER A 134 3.83 -13.59 18.47
N ALA A 135 3.09 -14.69 18.68
CA ALA A 135 3.25 -15.55 19.85
C ALA A 135 4.36 -16.59 19.68
N VAL A 136 4.54 -17.14 18.45
CA VAL A 136 5.32 -18.38 18.27
C VAL A 136 6.31 -18.28 17.11
N ILE A 137 5.84 -17.90 15.90
CA ILE A 137 6.68 -18.06 14.69
C ILE A 137 7.89 -17.14 14.76
N TYR A 138 7.66 -15.85 14.91
CA TYR A 138 8.70 -14.84 15.04
C TYR A 138 9.54 -15.01 16.31
N PRO A 139 8.97 -15.14 17.53
CA PRO A 139 9.77 -15.19 18.74
C PRO A 139 10.79 -16.33 18.77
N ILE A 140 10.46 -17.50 18.24
CA ILE A 140 11.37 -18.65 18.27
C ILE A 140 12.54 -18.47 17.32
N GLU A 141 12.31 -18.02 16.08
CA GLU A 141 13.42 -17.82 15.14
C GLU A 141 14.26 -16.56 15.49
N ALA A 142 13.63 -15.52 16.04
CA ALA A 142 14.34 -14.36 16.53
C ALA A 142 15.24 -14.68 17.74
N HIS A 143 14.83 -15.64 18.59
CA HIS A 143 15.69 -16.17 19.66
C HIS A 143 17.00 -16.76 19.11
N TRP A 144 16.95 -17.46 17.96
CA TRP A 144 18.15 -18.04 17.37
C TRP A 144 19.21 -16.99 17.04
N THR A 145 18.78 -15.79 16.63
CA THR A 145 19.66 -14.70 16.19
C THR A 145 19.97 -13.71 17.32
N TRP A 146 18.97 -13.25 18.05
CA TRP A 146 19.10 -12.15 19.01
C TRP A 146 18.89 -12.57 20.47
N GLY A 147 18.24 -13.71 20.72
CA GLY A 147 18.00 -14.25 22.06
C GLY A 147 19.13 -15.12 22.63
N GLY A 148 20.32 -15.11 22.01
CA GLY A 148 21.45 -15.95 22.43
C GLY A 148 21.38 -17.41 21.95
N GLY A 149 20.53 -17.69 20.96
CA GLY A 149 20.36 -19.03 20.40
C GLY A 149 21.51 -19.49 19.53
N TRP A 150 21.32 -20.61 18.83
CA TRP A 150 22.37 -21.32 18.10
C TRP A 150 22.96 -20.54 16.92
N LEU A 151 22.18 -19.70 16.23
CA LEU A 151 22.67 -18.88 15.13
C LEU A 151 23.60 -17.77 15.62
N SER A 152 23.24 -17.10 16.72
CA SER A 152 24.09 -16.12 17.38
C SER A 152 25.44 -16.74 17.76
N LYS A 153 25.42 -17.93 18.36
CA LYS A 153 26.65 -18.68 18.76
C LYS A 153 27.49 -19.10 17.57
N MET A 154 26.90 -19.24 16.39
CA MET A 154 27.62 -19.57 15.13
C MET A 154 28.33 -18.35 14.51
N GLY A 155 27.94 -17.13 14.89
CA GLY A 155 28.37 -15.88 14.27
C GLY A 155 27.48 -15.41 13.13
N PHE A 156 26.23 -15.88 13.08
CA PHE A 156 25.23 -15.34 12.16
C PHE A 156 24.92 -13.89 12.52
N HIS A 157 24.86 -13.02 11.51
CA HIS A 157 24.64 -11.61 11.70
C HIS A 157 23.41 -11.12 10.94
N ASP A 158 22.50 -10.51 11.66
CA ASP A 158 21.36 -9.74 11.14
C ASP A 158 21.16 -8.56 12.10
N PHE A 159 21.70 -7.39 11.76
CA PHE A 159 21.70 -6.27 12.71
C PHE A 159 20.30 -5.83 13.10
N ALA A 160 19.42 -5.66 12.11
CA ALA A 160 18.10 -5.11 12.36
C ALA A 160 16.95 -5.88 11.68
N GLY A 161 17.16 -7.03 11.01
CA GLY A 161 16.08 -7.94 10.65
C GLY A 161 15.78 -8.10 9.16
N SER A 162 16.77 -8.03 8.25
CA SER A 162 16.54 -8.48 6.86
C SER A 162 16.06 -9.93 6.84
N ASN A 163 16.65 -10.80 7.67
CA ASN A 163 16.27 -12.20 7.82
C ASN A 163 15.07 -12.36 8.77
N CYS A 164 15.25 -11.99 10.03
CA CYS A 164 14.33 -12.30 11.12
C CYS A 164 12.96 -11.62 10.98
N ILE A 165 12.89 -10.47 10.30
CA ILE A 165 11.65 -9.70 10.17
C ILE A 165 11.15 -9.74 8.73
N HIS A 166 11.97 -9.29 7.78
CA HIS A 166 11.52 -9.06 6.42
C HIS A 166 11.41 -10.36 5.61
N MET A 167 12.40 -11.23 5.67
CA MET A 167 12.31 -12.53 5.01
C MET A 167 11.20 -13.39 5.63
N VAL A 168 11.10 -13.43 6.94
CA VAL A 168 10.06 -14.18 7.68
C VAL A 168 8.67 -13.68 7.32
N GLY A 169 8.40 -12.38 7.47
CA GLY A 169 7.12 -11.78 7.08
C GLY A 169 6.80 -11.98 5.61
N GLY A 170 7.82 -11.85 4.74
CA GLY A 170 7.67 -12.05 3.31
C GLY A 170 7.40 -13.51 2.89
N ILE A 171 7.96 -14.51 3.58
CA ILE A 171 7.63 -15.94 3.39
C ILE A 171 6.19 -16.20 3.83
N CYS A 172 5.80 -15.66 4.99
CA CYS A 172 4.41 -15.74 5.46
C CYS A 172 3.44 -15.13 4.43
N ALA A 173 3.79 -13.99 3.86
CA ALA A 173 3.04 -13.30 2.82
C ALA A 173 2.91 -14.14 1.54
N LEU A 174 4.00 -14.74 1.06
CA LEU A 174 4.00 -15.61 -0.13
C LEU A 174 3.09 -16.82 0.05
N ILE A 175 3.28 -17.56 1.14
CA ILE A 175 2.53 -18.79 1.43
C ILE A 175 1.05 -18.45 1.68
N GLY A 176 0.78 -17.38 2.44
CA GLY A 176 -0.59 -16.92 2.68
C GLY A 176 -1.30 -16.53 1.40
N ALA A 177 -0.69 -15.72 0.54
CA ALA A 177 -1.26 -15.32 -0.75
C ALA A 177 -1.48 -16.51 -1.69
N ALA A 178 -0.58 -17.50 -1.70
CA ALA A 178 -0.71 -18.72 -2.49
C ALA A 178 -1.88 -19.60 -2.03
N ILE A 179 -2.04 -19.84 -0.72
CA ILE A 179 -3.13 -20.66 -0.14
C ILE A 179 -4.49 -19.95 -0.26
N LEU A 180 -4.52 -18.63 -0.13
CA LEU A 180 -5.71 -17.79 -0.24
C LEU A 180 -6.23 -17.73 -1.68
N GLY A 181 -5.32 -17.72 -2.65
CA GLY A 181 -5.60 -17.55 -4.06
C GLY A 181 -5.70 -16.08 -4.51
N PRO A 182 -5.73 -15.84 -5.83
CA PRO A 182 -5.74 -14.50 -6.40
C PRO A 182 -7.08 -13.80 -6.25
N ARG A 183 -7.07 -12.45 -6.29
CA ARG A 183 -8.29 -11.63 -6.38
C ARG A 183 -9.07 -11.97 -7.65
N ILE A 184 -10.39 -11.85 -7.56
CA ILE A 184 -11.30 -12.12 -8.69
C ILE A 184 -10.90 -11.24 -9.88
N GLY A 185 -10.60 -11.88 -11.01
CA GLY A 185 -10.19 -11.20 -12.24
C GLY A 185 -8.70 -10.89 -12.38
N LYS A 186 -7.84 -11.23 -11.40
CA LYS A 186 -6.39 -11.02 -11.51
C LYS A 186 -5.76 -11.86 -12.62
N PHE A 187 -6.13 -13.11 -12.74
CA PHE A 187 -5.63 -14.02 -13.78
C PHE A 187 -6.80 -14.55 -14.61
N LYS A 188 -6.87 -14.12 -15.88
CA LYS A 188 -7.96 -14.49 -16.80
C LYS A 188 -7.43 -15.40 -17.90
N LYS A 189 -7.95 -16.63 -17.98
CA LYS A 189 -7.67 -17.55 -19.08
C LYS A 189 -8.30 -17.03 -20.36
N GLN A 190 -7.50 -16.87 -21.43
CA GLN A 190 -7.95 -16.46 -22.75
C GLN A 190 -8.41 -17.68 -23.57
N LYS A 191 -9.08 -17.44 -24.69
CA LYS A 191 -9.56 -18.50 -25.59
C LYS A 191 -8.42 -19.33 -26.18
N ASP A 192 -7.25 -18.76 -26.36
CA ASP A 192 -6.02 -19.42 -26.85
C ASP A 192 -5.27 -20.22 -25.78
N GLY A 193 -5.81 -20.28 -24.53
CA GLY A 193 -5.20 -20.95 -23.39
C GLY A 193 -4.17 -20.09 -22.63
N SER A 194 -3.77 -18.93 -23.15
CA SER A 194 -2.89 -18.01 -22.44
C SER A 194 -3.57 -17.39 -21.22
N ILE A 195 -2.77 -16.89 -20.25
CA ILE A 195 -3.29 -16.22 -19.07
C ILE A 195 -2.96 -14.73 -19.17
N LYS A 196 -4.00 -13.90 -19.24
CA LYS A 196 -3.87 -12.44 -19.14
C LYS A 196 -3.85 -12.03 -17.67
N VAL A 197 -2.79 -11.32 -17.27
CA VAL A 197 -2.69 -10.71 -15.93
C VAL A 197 -3.49 -9.41 -15.92
N GLY A 198 -4.44 -9.31 -14.98
CA GLY A 198 -5.21 -8.09 -14.73
C GLY A 198 -4.43 -7.13 -13.87
N ALA A 199 -4.44 -5.84 -14.21
CA ALA A 199 -3.91 -4.79 -13.36
C ALA A 199 -5.01 -4.26 -12.42
N PHE A 200 -4.66 -4.10 -11.15
CA PHE A 200 -5.51 -3.51 -10.11
C PHE A 200 -4.77 -2.30 -9.51
N PRO A 201 -4.89 -1.13 -10.16
CA PRO A 201 -4.24 0.08 -9.64
C PRO A 201 -4.74 0.41 -8.24
N GLY A 202 -3.82 0.87 -7.40
CA GLY A 202 -4.18 1.48 -6.13
C GLY A 202 -5.03 2.73 -6.33
N HIS A 203 -5.92 3.00 -5.41
CA HIS A 203 -6.86 4.11 -5.55
C HIS A 203 -6.23 5.48 -5.20
N ASN A 204 -5.15 5.49 -4.40
CA ASN A 204 -4.53 6.74 -3.95
C ASN A 204 -3.00 6.60 -3.84
N LEU A 205 -2.32 6.85 -4.96
CA LEU A 205 -0.86 6.75 -5.02
C LEU A 205 -0.15 7.79 -4.12
N ALA A 206 -0.77 8.97 -3.90
CA ALA A 206 -0.20 9.98 -3.00
C ALA A 206 -0.20 9.51 -1.54
N LEU A 207 -1.26 8.82 -1.11
CA LEU A 207 -1.32 8.18 0.20
C LEU A 207 -0.24 7.09 0.35
N GLY A 208 -0.08 6.26 -0.68
CA GLY A 208 0.99 5.25 -0.71
C GLY A 208 2.38 5.87 -0.63
N ALA A 209 2.62 6.98 -1.34
CA ALA A 209 3.88 7.70 -1.29
C ALA A 209 4.16 8.29 0.10
N LEU A 210 3.15 8.91 0.74
CA LEU A 210 3.26 9.39 2.12
C LEU A 210 3.66 8.25 3.07
N GLY A 211 3.03 7.08 2.92
CA GLY A 211 3.37 5.90 3.70
C GLY A 211 4.84 5.48 3.53
N VAL A 212 5.36 5.51 2.30
CA VAL A 212 6.78 5.20 2.03
C VAL A 212 7.72 6.18 2.72
N PHE A 213 7.44 7.49 2.72
CA PHE A 213 8.25 8.46 3.44
C PHE A 213 8.20 8.27 4.96
N ILE A 214 7.03 7.94 5.53
CA ILE A 214 6.88 7.61 6.94
C ILE A 214 7.72 6.36 7.29
N LEU A 215 7.66 5.32 6.47
CA LEU A 215 8.46 4.10 6.64
C LEU A 215 9.96 4.39 6.59
N TRP A 216 10.41 5.20 5.62
CA TRP A 216 11.83 5.56 5.52
C TRP A 216 12.31 6.35 6.74
N LEU A 217 11.54 7.33 7.19
CA LEU A 217 11.86 8.06 8.43
C LEU A 217 11.97 7.10 9.63
N GLY A 218 10.98 6.19 9.78
CA GLY A 218 11.00 5.19 10.84
C GLY A 218 12.19 4.23 10.76
N TRP A 219 12.71 4.00 9.55
CA TRP A 219 13.85 3.10 9.31
C TRP A 219 15.16 3.59 9.92
N TYR A 220 15.33 4.88 10.15
CA TYR A 220 16.45 5.40 10.94
C TYR A 220 16.40 4.91 12.39
N GLY A 221 15.22 4.80 12.96
CA GLY A 221 15.03 4.14 14.25
C GLY A 221 15.18 2.62 14.16
N PHE A 222 14.61 2.02 13.11
CA PHE A 222 14.65 0.59 12.88
C PHE A 222 16.09 0.04 12.81
N ASN A 223 16.93 0.65 11.99
CA ASN A 223 18.33 0.27 11.84
C ASN A 223 19.23 0.88 12.91
N GLY A 224 18.97 2.10 13.35
CA GLY A 224 19.89 2.86 14.19
C GLY A 224 19.71 2.71 15.69
N ALA A 225 18.55 2.21 16.16
CA ALA A 225 18.26 2.21 17.60
C ALA A 225 19.26 1.40 18.43
N ALA A 226 19.72 0.26 17.92
CA ALA A 226 20.67 -0.61 18.60
C ALA A 226 22.14 -0.14 18.50
N ALA A 227 22.41 1.03 17.92
CA ALA A 227 23.77 1.59 17.87
C ALA A 227 24.29 1.94 19.28
N THR A 228 25.55 1.66 19.53
CA THR A 228 26.21 1.88 20.83
C THR A 228 27.22 3.03 20.82
N SER A 229 27.42 3.67 19.67
CA SER A 229 28.31 4.82 19.52
C SER A 229 27.81 5.77 18.45
N VAL A 230 28.12 7.08 18.58
CA VAL A 230 27.77 8.09 17.58
C VAL A 230 28.38 7.80 16.20
N PRO A 231 29.66 7.37 16.08
CA PRO A 231 30.22 6.96 14.79
C PRO A 231 29.45 5.79 14.14
N GLN A 232 29.06 4.79 14.92
CA GLN A 232 28.26 3.65 14.43
C GLN A 232 26.88 4.12 13.96
N LEU A 233 26.20 4.93 14.77
CA LEU A 233 24.89 5.48 14.42
C LEU A 233 24.95 6.30 13.11
N GLY A 234 25.98 7.13 12.96
CA GLY A 234 26.20 7.92 11.74
C GLY A 234 26.46 7.04 10.51
N ALA A 235 27.25 5.95 10.65
CA ALA A 235 27.47 4.98 9.58
C ALA A 235 26.18 4.27 9.18
N ILE A 236 25.38 3.79 10.15
CA ILE A 236 24.10 3.13 9.92
C ILE A 236 23.12 4.08 9.22
N PHE A 237 23.03 5.34 9.62
CA PHE A 237 22.17 6.34 8.95
C PHE A 237 22.61 6.55 7.51
N THR A 238 23.93 6.59 7.27
CA THR A 238 24.50 6.75 5.93
C THR A 238 24.14 5.57 5.03
N THR A 239 24.36 4.34 5.45
CA THR A 239 24.03 3.14 4.66
C THR A 239 22.52 3.01 4.44
N THR A 240 21.70 3.33 5.46
CA THR A 240 20.23 3.36 5.40
C THR A 240 19.71 4.47 4.46
N THR A 241 20.50 5.50 4.17
CA THR A 241 20.18 6.52 3.17
C THR A 241 20.63 6.13 1.77
N ILE A 242 21.84 5.60 1.63
CA ILE A 242 22.44 5.26 0.32
C ILE A 242 21.68 4.15 -0.38
N ALA A 243 21.47 3.01 0.27
CA ALA A 243 20.91 1.83 -0.38
C ALA A 243 19.51 2.06 -0.96
N PRO A 244 18.53 2.63 -0.23
CA PRO A 244 17.20 2.91 -0.80
C PRO A 244 17.22 4.00 -1.88
N SER A 245 18.09 5.00 -1.76
CA SER A 245 18.26 6.04 -2.78
C SER A 245 18.74 5.45 -4.10
N VAL A 246 19.78 4.62 -4.05
CA VAL A 246 20.33 3.93 -5.23
C VAL A 246 19.31 2.96 -5.80
N ALA A 247 18.62 2.18 -4.96
CA ALA A 247 17.57 1.25 -5.40
C ALA A 247 16.46 1.98 -6.17
N THR A 248 16.02 3.13 -5.67
CA THR A 248 14.98 3.95 -6.32
C THR A 248 15.44 4.48 -7.68
N VAL A 249 16.66 5.03 -7.76
CA VAL A 249 17.23 5.56 -9.01
C VAL A 249 17.43 4.45 -10.04
N VAL A 250 17.97 3.31 -9.64
CA VAL A 250 18.16 2.15 -10.53
C VAL A 250 16.82 1.62 -11.03
N CYS A 251 15.82 1.49 -10.15
CA CYS A 251 14.46 1.10 -10.54
C CYS A 251 13.81 2.09 -11.50
N MET A 252 13.98 3.39 -11.26
CA MET A 252 13.49 4.44 -12.15
C MET A 252 14.09 4.28 -13.56
N ILE A 253 15.41 4.16 -13.67
CA ILE A 253 16.11 3.98 -14.95
C ILE A 253 15.65 2.68 -15.62
N PHE A 254 15.62 1.56 -14.87
CA PHE A 254 15.21 0.25 -15.39
C PHE A 254 13.78 0.27 -15.94
N THR A 255 12.83 0.82 -15.17
CA THR A 255 11.43 0.91 -15.60
C THR A 255 11.25 1.89 -16.75
N TRP A 256 12.03 2.98 -16.81
CA TRP A 256 12.02 3.92 -17.91
C TRP A 256 12.47 3.25 -19.23
N ILE A 257 13.58 2.53 -19.20
CA ILE A 257 14.07 1.78 -20.35
C ILE A 257 13.07 0.69 -20.77
N ARG A 258 12.52 -0.03 -19.80
CA ARG A 258 11.66 -1.20 -20.03
C ARG A 258 10.26 -0.86 -20.50
N TYR A 259 9.68 0.24 -20.01
CA TYR A 259 8.27 0.63 -20.23
C TYR A 259 8.10 1.97 -20.94
N GLY A 260 9.18 2.66 -21.29
CA GLY A 260 9.17 3.97 -21.94
C GLY A 260 8.86 5.14 -21.00
N LYS A 261 8.48 4.88 -19.77
CA LYS A 261 8.24 5.87 -18.70
C LYS A 261 8.60 5.26 -17.35
N PRO A 262 9.11 6.07 -16.39
CA PRO A 262 9.35 5.58 -15.03
C PRO A 262 8.02 5.21 -14.35
N ASP A 263 8.03 4.07 -13.63
CA ASP A 263 6.86 3.60 -12.88
C ASP A 263 6.96 4.07 -11.42
N VAL A 264 6.08 5.00 -11.03
CA VAL A 264 6.09 5.60 -9.69
C VAL A 264 5.86 4.56 -8.60
N SER A 265 4.94 3.62 -8.80
CA SER A 265 4.62 2.59 -7.79
C SER A 265 5.79 1.62 -7.59
N MET A 266 6.51 1.29 -8.67
CA MET A 266 7.71 0.47 -8.58
C MET A 266 8.88 1.22 -7.92
N CYS A 267 9.05 2.52 -8.18
CA CYS A 267 10.06 3.34 -7.50
C CYS A 267 9.80 3.45 -6.00
N LEU A 268 8.54 3.59 -5.58
CA LEU A 268 8.15 3.56 -4.17
C LEU A 268 8.46 2.20 -3.51
N ASN A 269 8.15 1.09 -4.18
CA ASN A 269 8.53 -0.23 -3.70
C ASN A 269 10.04 -0.46 -3.70
N ALA A 270 10.77 0.13 -4.64
CA ALA A 270 12.24 -0.01 -4.70
C ALA A 270 12.95 0.70 -3.55
N SER A 271 12.42 1.84 -3.09
CA SER A 271 12.96 2.49 -1.90
C SER A 271 12.83 1.60 -0.66
N LEU A 272 11.66 0.96 -0.49
CA LEU A 272 11.44 -0.01 0.59
C LEU A 272 12.32 -1.26 0.43
N ALA A 273 12.49 -1.76 -0.79
CA ALA A 273 13.35 -2.91 -1.08
C ALA A 273 14.82 -2.64 -0.72
N GLY A 274 15.32 -1.43 -1.04
CA GLY A 274 16.67 -0.99 -0.64
C GLY A 274 16.83 -0.87 0.87
N LEU A 275 15.81 -0.38 1.57
CA LEU A 275 15.76 -0.32 3.03
C LEU A 275 15.81 -1.73 3.64
N VAL A 276 15.00 -2.64 3.14
CA VAL A 276 14.97 -4.06 3.59
C VAL A 276 16.33 -4.73 3.39
N ALA A 277 16.95 -4.55 2.22
CA ALA A 277 18.22 -5.21 1.91
C ALA A 277 19.40 -4.69 2.73
N ILE A 278 19.40 -3.41 3.11
CA ILE A 278 20.48 -2.85 3.93
C ILE A 278 20.30 -3.15 5.42
N THR A 279 19.13 -3.60 5.85
CA THR A 279 18.78 -3.76 7.26
C THR A 279 19.69 -4.74 8.01
N ALA A 280 20.05 -5.88 7.43
CA ALA A 280 21.00 -6.82 8.06
C ALA A 280 22.45 -6.32 8.06
N PRO A 281 22.99 -5.77 6.94
CA PRO A 281 24.39 -5.33 6.89
C PRO A 281 24.60 -3.85 7.23
N CYS A 282 23.61 -3.12 7.76
CA CYS A 282 23.67 -1.66 7.87
C CYS A 282 24.81 -1.13 8.74
N ASP A 283 25.30 -1.93 9.71
CA ASP A 283 26.39 -1.63 10.62
C ASP A 283 27.76 -2.15 10.15
N VAL A 284 27.76 -3.14 9.25
CA VAL A 284 28.98 -3.84 8.81
C VAL A 284 29.31 -3.62 7.33
N ALA A 285 28.44 -3.01 6.54
CA ALA A 285 28.70 -2.61 5.16
C ALA A 285 29.19 -1.17 5.08
N ASP A 286 30.15 -0.90 4.21
CA ASP A 286 30.58 0.45 3.86
C ASP A 286 29.69 1.10 2.78
N ALA A 287 30.00 2.34 2.39
CA ALA A 287 29.23 3.06 1.38
C ALA A 287 29.22 2.33 0.02
N THR A 288 30.33 1.66 -0.35
CA THR A 288 30.42 0.90 -1.60
C THR A 288 29.49 -0.31 -1.58
N GLY A 289 29.52 -1.06 -0.48
CA GLY A 289 28.60 -2.16 -0.24
C GLY A 289 27.13 -1.69 -0.31
N ALA A 290 26.79 -0.58 0.36
CA ALA A 290 25.45 -0.01 0.36
C ALA A 290 24.96 0.39 -1.06
N ILE A 291 25.85 0.94 -1.90
CA ILE A 291 25.53 1.27 -3.31
C ILE A 291 25.18 -0.01 -4.08
N VAL A 292 26.02 -1.06 -3.98
CA VAL A 292 25.77 -2.31 -4.71
C VAL A 292 24.52 -3.02 -4.21
N ILE A 293 24.32 -3.06 -2.89
CA ILE A 293 23.12 -3.64 -2.27
C ILE A 293 21.86 -2.95 -2.79
N GLY A 294 21.85 -1.62 -2.81
CA GLY A 294 20.76 -0.84 -3.35
C GLY A 294 20.52 -1.06 -4.85
N ALA A 295 21.59 -1.08 -5.64
CA ALA A 295 21.48 -1.28 -7.09
C ALA A 295 20.83 -2.63 -7.45
N VAL A 296 21.22 -3.70 -6.77
CA VAL A 296 20.62 -5.03 -6.94
C VAL A 296 19.15 -5.01 -6.52
N SER A 297 18.82 -4.38 -5.38
CA SER A 297 17.45 -4.28 -4.87
C SER A 297 16.51 -3.58 -5.84
N GLY A 298 16.97 -2.51 -6.51
CA GLY A 298 16.19 -1.76 -7.47
C GLY A 298 15.74 -2.59 -8.68
N VAL A 299 16.57 -3.54 -9.13
CA VAL A 299 16.21 -4.49 -10.21
C VAL A 299 15.41 -5.67 -9.66
N LEU A 300 15.84 -6.20 -8.51
CA LEU A 300 15.26 -7.40 -7.89
C LEU A 300 13.78 -7.23 -7.57
N VAL A 301 13.35 -6.07 -7.08
CA VAL A 301 11.94 -5.80 -6.77
C VAL A 301 11.07 -5.83 -8.02
N VAL A 302 11.54 -5.27 -9.14
CA VAL A 302 10.79 -5.29 -10.42
C VAL A 302 10.70 -6.71 -10.97
N PHE A 303 11.83 -7.44 -10.93
CA PHE A 303 11.87 -8.85 -11.31
C PHE A 303 10.94 -9.70 -10.43
N GLY A 304 10.94 -9.47 -9.12
CA GLY A 304 10.11 -10.20 -8.16
C GLY A 304 8.62 -10.04 -8.41
N VAL A 305 8.15 -8.82 -8.62
CA VAL A 305 6.74 -8.56 -8.98
C VAL A 305 6.38 -9.23 -10.31
N TRP A 306 7.26 -9.13 -11.31
CA TRP A 306 7.05 -9.81 -12.59
C TRP A 306 7.01 -11.34 -12.43
N LEU A 307 7.89 -11.93 -11.63
CA LEU A 307 7.97 -13.36 -11.36
C LEU A 307 6.68 -13.89 -10.71
N LEU A 308 6.21 -13.19 -9.66
CA LEU A 308 4.97 -13.52 -8.96
C LEU A 308 3.77 -13.47 -9.90
N ASP A 309 3.60 -12.38 -10.64
CA ASP A 309 2.45 -12.18 -11.52
C ASP A 309 2.49 -13.09 -12.76
N ASN A 310 3.66 -13.26 -13.40
CA ASN A 310 3.72 -13.88 -14.72
C ASN A 310 4.15 -15.36 -14.71
N LYS A 311 4.84 -15.82 -13.68
CA LYS A 311 5.30 -17.21 -13.58
C LYS A 311 4.61 -17.98 -12.46
N LEU A 312 4.69 -17.47 -11.23
CA LEU A 312 4.16 -18.17 -10.06
C LEU A 312 2.64 -18.05 -9.92
N ARG A 313 2.03 -17.03 -10.53
CA ARG A 313 0.58 -16.73 -10.43
C ARG A 313 0.12 -16.50 -8.99
N VAL A 314 0.96 -15.87 -8.20
CA VAL A 314 0.64 -15.43 -6.85
C VAL A 314 0.27 -13.96 -6.89
N ASP A 315 -0.93 -13.61 -6.41
CA ASP A 315 -1.43 -12.23 -6.39
C ASP A 315 -1.00 -11.55 -5.10
N ASP A 316 -0.06 -10.63 -5.23
CA ASP A 316 0.45 -9.77 -4.17
C ASP A 316 0.05 -8.31 -4.47
N PRO A 317 -1.03 -7.80 -3.83
CA PRO A 317 -1.58 -6.48 -4.12
C PRO A 317 -0.60 -5.32 -3.99
N VAL A 318 0.24 -5.33 -2.96
CA VAL A 318 1.14 -4.21 -2.66
C VAL A 318 2.61 -4.47 -3.02
N GLY A 319 2.98 -5.72 -3.32
CA GLY A 319 4.35 -6.11 -3.63
C GLY A 319 5.18 -6.51 -2.40
N ALA A 320 4.51 -6.88 -1.31
CA ALA A 320 5.14 -7.25 -0.04
C ALA A 320 6.16 -8.40 -0.20
N VAL A 321 5.84 -9.42 -0.99
CA VAL A 321 6.74 -10.56 -1.22
C VAL A 321 8.02 -10.13 -1.94
N ALA A 322 7.91 -9.32 -2.99
CA ALA A 322 9.07 -8.85 -3.75
C ALA A 322 9.93 -7.89 -2.91
N VAL A 323 9.30 -7.02 -2.11
CA VAL A 323 9.98 -6.07 -1.23
C VAL A 323 10.64 -6.80 -0.05
N HIS A 324 9.87 -7.58 0.72
CA HIS A 324 10.34 -8.09 2.01
C HIS A 324 11.03 -9.47 1.90
N MET A 325 10.43 -10.46 1.22
CA MET A 325 11.05 -11.78 1.11
C MET A 325 12.32 -11.74 0.26
N MET A 326 12.21 -11.24 -0.98
CA MET A 326 13.35 -11.32 -1.90
C MET A 326 14.50 -10.40 -1.48
N ASN A 327 14.19 -9.20 -1.00
CA ASN A 327 15.24 -8.29 -0.52
C ASN A 327 15.70 -8.60 0.91
N GLY A 328 14.90 -9.28 1.72
CA GLY A 328 15.35 -9.86 2.99
C GLY A 328 16.37 -10.98 2.78
N ILE A 329 16.10 -11.88 1.82
CA ILE A 329 17.09 -12.89 1.38
C ILE A 329 18.37 -12.22 0.87
N TRP A 330 18.23 -11.20 0.00
CA TRP A 330 19.36 -10.47 -0.55
C TRP A 330 20.17 -9.77 0.53
N GLY A 331 19.52 -9.08 1.49
CA GLY A 331 20.21 -8.42 2.60
C GLY A 331 20.97 -9.38 3.50
N THR A 332 20.39 -10.56 3.78
CA THR A 332 21.07 -11.62 4.53
C THR A 332 22.34 -12.14 3.81
N ILE A 333 22.23 -12.36 2.50
CA ILE A 333 23.38 -12.75 1.66
C ILE A 333 24.42 -11.61 1.61
N ALA A 334 23.95 -10.36 1.56
CA ALA A 334 24.81 -9.19 1.46
C ALA A 334 25.74 -9.01 2.66
N VAL A 335 25.34 -9.43 3.86
CA VAL A 335 26.26 -9.51 5.01
C VAL A 335 27.45 -10.39 4.68
N GLY A 336 27.21 -11.60 4.16
CA GLY A 336 28.27 -12.55 3.78
C GLY A 336 29.18 -12.07 2.64
N LEU A 337 28.72 -11.09 1.86
CA LEU A 337 29.47 -10.52 0.73
C LEU A 337 30.23 -9.24 1.11
N PHE A 338 29.60 -8.33 1.87
CA PHE A 338 30.03 -6.95 2.04
C PHE A 338 30.46 -6.55 3.45
N ALA A 339 30.42 -7.46 4.45
CA ALA A 339 30.89 -7.13 5.79
C ALA A 339 32.35 -6.76 5.80
N THR A 340 32.69 -5.59 6.36
CA THR A 340 34.08 -5.05 6.41
C THR A 340 34.40 -4.43 7.76
N ASP A 341 35.59 -4.66 8.24
CA ASP A 341 36.13 -4.11 9.50
C ASP A 341 36.57 -2.64 9.41
N SER A 342 36.35 -2.01 8.28
CA SER A 342 36.48 -0.56 8.13
C SER A 342 35.32 0.23 8.73
N THR A 343 34.21 -0.45 9.12
CA THR A 343 33.06 0.19 9.77
C THR A 343 33.31 0.42 11.27
N PRO A 344 32.70 1.48 11.84
CA PRO A 344 32.84 1.74 13.28
C PRO A 344 32.31 0.56 14.12
N THR A 345 33.00 0.26 15.23
CA THR A 345 32.58 -0.77 16.22
C THR A 345 32.42 -2.19 15.66
N TYR A 346 33.15 -2.54 14.59
CA TYR A 346 33.09 -3.87 14.00
C TYR A 346 33.47 -4.96 15.02
N SER A 347 32.56 -5.93 15.23
CA SER A 347 32.75 -6.98 16.24
C SER A 347 32.38 -8.39 15.77
N LEU A 348 32.13 -8.60 14.46
CA LEU A 348 31.74 -9.91 13.93
C LEU A 348 32.88 -10.93 14.10
N ALA A 349 32.54 -11.98 14.84
CA ALA A 349 33.45 -13.12 15.08
C ALA A 349 32.65 -14.43 15.11
N ASP A 350 33.35 -15.53 14.84
CA ASP A 350 32.78 -16.87 14.99
C ASP A 350 32.81 -17.35 16.46
N ALA A 351 32.34 -18.58 16.69
CA ALA A 351 32.35 -19.22 18.00
C ALA A 351 33.74 -19.36 18.66
N ASN A 352 34.80 -19.28 17.87
CA ASN A 352 36.20 -19.37 18.36
C ASN A 352 36.81 -17.97 18.56
N GLY A 353 36.06 -16.89 18.31
CA GLY A 353 36.55 -15.51 18.36
C GLY A 353 37.33 -15.09 17.12
N GLU A 354 37.36 -15.88 16.05
CA GLU A 354 37.97 -15.48 14.79
C GLU A 354 37.11 -14.45 14.07
N LYS A 355 37.77 -13.35 13.64
CA LYS A 355 37.09 -12.26 12.91
C LYS A 355 36.46 -12.80 11.62
N LEU A 356 35.22 -12.45 11.38
CA LEU A 356 34.48 -12.78 10.17
C LEU A 356 34.40 -11.55 9.25
N LEU A 357 34.77 -11.70 7.99
CA LEU A 357 34.67 -10.67 6.96
C LEU A 357 33.87 -11.19 5.77
N GLY A 358 33.32 -10.28 4.98
CA GLY A 358 32.59 -10.59 3.76
C GLY A 358 33.52 -11.10 2.65
N LEU A 359 32.96 -11.84 1.71
CA LEU A 359 33.68 -12.44 0.60
C LEU A 359 34.51 -11.40 -0.18
N PHE A 360 33.95 -10.23 -0.45
CA PHE A 360 34.61 -9.18 -1.23
C PHE A 360 35.66 -8.38 -0.40
N TYR A 361 35.73 -8.60 0.89
CA TYR A 361 36.65 -7.96 1.81
C TYR A 361 37.67 -8.96 2.42
N GLY A 362 37.89 -10.06 1.71
CA GLY A 362 38.96 -11.04 2.05
C GLY A 362 38.56 -12.11 3.07
N GLY A 363 37.31 -12.18 3.51
CA GLY A 363 36.83 -13.18 4.48
C GLY A 363 36.56 -14.57 3.91
N GLY A 364 36.73 -14.77 2.60
CA GLY A 364 36.43 -16.04 1.97
C GLY A 364 34.92 -16.40 2.10
N PHE A 365 34.62 -17.69 2.06
CA PHE A 365 33.26 -18.18 2.09
C PHE A 365 32.69 -18.46 3.50
N LYS A 366 33.49 -18.22 4.56
CA LYS A 366 33.09 -18.61 5.93
C LYS A 366 31.84 -17.86 6.39
N LEU A 367 31.85 -16.53 6.38
CA LEU A 367 30.68 -15.73 6.76
C LEU A 367 29.49 -15.96 5.83
N LEU A 368 29.73 -16.04 4.52
CA LEU A 368 28.65 -16.32 3.56
C LEU A 368 28.00 -17.69 3.85
N GLY A 369 28.80 -18.71 4.18
CA GLY A 369 28.25 -20.03 4.58
C GLY A 369 27.42 -19.97 5.85
N ILE A 370 27.82 -19.19 6.85
CA ILE A 370 27.04 -18.96 8.08
C ILE A 370 25.72 -18.25 7.75
N GLN A 371 25.77 -17.20 6.95
CA GLN A 371 24.56 -16.45 6.54
C GLN A 371 23.57 -17.34 5.75
N LEU A 372 24.06 -18.15 4.81
CA LEU A 372 23.22 -19.08 4.07
C LEU A 372 22.60 -20.15 4.99
N THR A 373 23.34 -20.65 5.97
CA THR A 373 22.84 -21.64 6.93
C THR A 373 21.69 -21.05 7.77
N GLY A 374 21.90 -19.87 8.35
CA GLY A 374 20.87 -19.19 9.14
C GLY A 374 19.64 -18.86 8.30
N MET A 375 19.84 -18.29 7.11
CA MET A 375 18.77 -17.96 6.17
C MET A 375 17.91 -19.18 5.82
N LEU A 376 18.52 -20.31 5.48
CA LEU A 376 17.78 -21.52 5.13
C LEU A 376 17.05 -22.12 6.33
N ALA A 377 17.66 -22.11 7.52
CA ALA A 377 17.02 -22.59 8.73
C ALA A 377 15.80 -21.76 9.10
N THR A 378 15.92 -20.44 9.11
CA THR A 378 14.81 -19.51 9.37
C THR A 378 13.71 -19.65 8.31
N ALA A 379 14.09 -19.76 7.04
CA ALA A 379 13.12 -19.95 5.95
C ALA A 379 12.37 -21.28 6.10
N ALA A 380 13.04 -22.38 6.44
CA ALA A 380 12.41 -23.68 6.65
C ALA A 380 11.43 -23.66 7.84
N TRP A 381 11.87 -23.10 8.98
CA TRP A 381 11.01 -22.92 10.15
C TRP A 381 9.75 -22.14 9.81
N THR A 382 9.91 -20.98 9.20
CA THR A 382 8.81 -20.09 8.84
C THR A 382 7.86 -20.76 7.84
N ALA A 383 8.41 -21.37 6.78
CA ALA A 383 7.59 -22.02 5.75
C ALA A 383 6.73 -23.17 6.32
N VAL A 384 7.30 -24.00 7.18
CA VAL A 384 6.57 -25.11 7.80
C VAL A 384 5.48 -24.62 8.74
N THR A 385 5.85 -23.76 9.68
CA THR A 385 4.94 -23.28 10.74
C THR A 385 3.81 -22.44 10.20
N ILE A 386 4.07 -21.52 9.27
CA ILE A 386 3.02 -20.68 8.69
C ILE A 386 2.11 -21.47 7.74
N THR A 387 2.63 -22.47 7.02
CA THR A 387 1.80 -23.36 6.19
C THR A 387 0.80 -24.12 7.05
N ILE A 388 1.25 -24.71 8.15
CA ILE A 388 0.37 -25.39 9.11
C ILE A 388 -0.68 -24.40 9.64
N THR A 389 -0.27 -23.21 10.03
CA THR A 389 -1.15 -22.16 10.55
C THR A 389 -2.24 -21.79 9.54
N PHE A 390 -1.90 -21.47 8.30
CA PHE A 390 -2.90 -21.12 7.28
C PHE A 390 -3.82 -22.29 6.89
N LEU A 391 -3.32 -23.51 6.85
CA LEU A 391 -4.16 -24.67 6.57
C LEU A 391 -5.16 -24.94 7.72
N LEU A 392 -4.74 -24.77 8.97
CA LEU A 392 -5.64 -24.89 10.12
C LEU A 392 -6.69 -23.78 10.13
N ILE A 393 -6.30 -22.53 9.90
CA ILE A 393 -7.23 -21.40 9.79
C ILE A 393 -8.24 -21.64 8.66
N LYS A 394 -7.76 -22.07 7.49
CA LYS A 394 -8.61 -22.37 6.34
C LYS A 394 -9.64 -23.45 6.64
N LYS A 395 -9.26 -24.47 7.42
CA LYS A 395 -10.13 -25.58 7.80
C LYS A 395 -11.15 -25.20 8.87
N ILE A 396 -10.77 -24.38 9.85
CA ILE A 396 -11.59 -24.08 11.04
C ILE A 396 -12.49 -22.86 10.79
N PHE A 397 -11.94 -21.75 10.28
CA PHE A 397 -12.63 -20.46 10.14
C PHE A 397 -12.93 -20.09 8.68
N GLY A 398 -12.26 -20.74 7.73
CA GLY A 398 -12.22 -20.30 6.34
C GLY A 398 -11.28 -19.08 6.19
N LEU A 399 -10.36 -19.13 5.23
CA LEU A 399 -9.35 -18.09 5.08
C LEU A 399 -9.84 -16.92 4.20
N ARG A 400 -10.68 -17.19 3.20
CA ARG A 400 -11.14 -16.25 2.18
C ARG A 400 -12.60 -15.86 2.40
N VAL A 401 -12.92 -14.62 2.12
CA VAL A 401 -14.31 -14.13 2.02
C VAL A 401 -15.02 -14.71 0.80
N SER A 402 -16.34 -14.60 0.75
CA SER A 402 -17.14 -15.01 -0.42
C SER A 402 -16.85 -14.13 -1.63
N ALA A 403 -17.23 -14.59 -2.83
CA ALA A 403 -17.07 -13.81 -4.05
C ALA A 403 -17.88 -12.51 -4.03
N GLU A 404 -19.06 -12.54 -3.43
CA GLU A 404 -19.93 -11.38 -3.27
C GLU A 404 -19.30 -10.32 -2.35
N GLU A 405 -18.78 -10.72 -1.19
CA GLU A 405 -18.08 -9.85 -0.25
C GLU A 405 -16.83 -9.22 -0.90
N GLU A 406 -16.05 -9.99 -1.65
CA GLU A 406 -14.88 -9.46 -2.36
C GLU A 406 -15.25 -8.46 -3.45
N ILE A 407 -16.39 -8.65 -4.15
CA ILE A 407 -16.90 -7.75 -5.16
C ILE A 407 -17.44 -6.47 -4.52
N THR A 408 -18.22 -6.58 -3.45
CA THR A 408 -18.78 -5.46 -2.70
C THR A 408 -17.68 -4.61 -2.06
N GLY A 409 -16.78 -5.25 -1.33
CA GLY A 409 -15.69 -4.61 -0.58
C GLY A 409 -15.77 -4.93 0.91
N LEU A 410 -14.61 -5.06 1.53
CA LEU A 410 -14.50 -5.53 2.92
C LEU A 410 -14.83 -4.44 3.95
N ASP A 411 -14.83 -3.16 3.57
CA ASP A 411 -15.25 -2.09 4.44
C ASP A 411 -16.72 -2.28 4.84
N ALA A 412 -17.59 -2.52 3.86
CA ALA A 412 -19.01 -2.73 4.10
C ALA A 412 -19.30 -4.10 4.74
N THR A 413 -18.69 -5.17 4.25
CA THR A 413 -19.07 -6.53 4.62
C THR A 413 -18.46 -7.02 5.94
N GLU A 414 -17.24 -6.59 6.27
CA GLU A 414 -16.55 -7.00 7.51
C GLU A 414 -16.70 -5.97 8.65
N HIS A 415 -16.95 -4.69 8.33
CA HIS A 415 -16.98 -3.61 9.33
C HIS A 415 -18.25 -2.76 9.32
N GLY A 416 -19.19 -2.98 8.36
CA GLY A 416 -20.38 -2.15 8.23
C GLY A 416 -20.07 -0.69 7.87
N LEU A 417 -18.90 -0.43 7.29
CA LEU A 417 -18.43 0.90 6.94
C LEU A 417 -18.73 1.15 5.45
N GLU A 418 -19.63 2.08 5.15
CA GLU A 418 -19.99 2.38 3.75
C GLU A 418 -18.80 2.92 2.95
N THR A 419 -18.03 3.83 3.55
CA THR A 419 -16.80 4.36 2.95
C THR A 419 -15.84 4.88 4.04
N ALA A 420 -14.54 4.74 3.80
CA ALA A 420 -13.50 5.35 4.63
C ALA A 420 -13.29 6.86 4.31
N TYR A 421 -13.96 7.40 3.29
CA TYR A 421 -13.77 8.77 2.80
C TYR A 421 -15.05 9.58 2.90
N ALA A 422 -15.06 10.64 3.72
CA ALA A 422 -16.15 11.58 3.79
C ALA A 422 -16.34 12.32 2.44
N GLY A 423 -17.58 12.47 1.99
CA GLY A 423 -17.90 13.18 0.76
C GLY A 423 -17.75 12.38 -0.55
N PHE A 424 -17.33 11.13 -0.49
CA PHE A 424 -17.47 10.20 -1.60
C PHE A 424 -18.88 9.62 -1.58
N MET A 425 -19.77 10.20 -2.37
CA MET A 425 -21.09 9.61 -2.60
C MET A 425 -20.90 8.35 -3.44
N THR A 426 -21.12 7.18 -2.87
CA THR A 426 -21.42 5.98 -3.64
C THR A 426 -22.76 6.21 -4.34
N TYR A 427 -22.82 5.89 -5.63
CA TYR A 427 -24.07 5.95 -6.38
C TYR A 427 -25.12 5.06 -5.68
N GLY A 428 -26.05 5.66 -4.97
CA GLY A 428 -27.13 4.95 -4.29
C GLY A 428 -27.59 5.53 -2.95
N ASP A 429 -26.84 6.43 -2.33
CA ASP A 429 -27.18 6.91 -1.00
C ASP A 429 -28.18 8.09 -1.04
N HIS A 430 -29.42 7.81 -0.70
CA HIS A 430 -30.36 8.84 -0.29
C HIS A 430 -30.10 9.17 1.19
N ILE A 431 -29.45 10.31 1.46
CA ILE A 431 -29.36 10.86 2.80
C ILE A 431 -30.72 11.45 3.14
N SER A 432 -31.44 10.83 4.09
CA SER A 432 -32.60 11.45 4.71
C SER A 432 -32.16 12.67 5.51
N SER A 433 -32.91 13.74 5.48
CA SER A 433 -32.64 15.03 6.13
C SER A 433 -32.61 14.98 7.67
N ASP A 434 -32.77 13.83 8.29
CA ASP A 434 -32.79 13.59 9.74
C ASP A 434 -31.53 12.87 10.29
N GLY A 435 -30.53 12.61 9.44
CA GLY A 435 -29.24 12.07 9.87
C GLY A 435 -29.25 10.61 10.32
N THR A 436 -30.33 9.85 10.09
CA THR A 436 -30.40 8.41 10.37
C THR A 436 -30.11 7.62 9.09
N THR A 437 -28.97 6.95 9.03
CA THR A 437 -28.67 5.95 7.98
C THR A 437 -29.47 4.69 8.25
N THR A 438 -30.59 4.55 7.58
CA THR A 438 -31.25 3.24 7.45
C THR A 438 -30.81 2.63 6.12
N VAL A 439 -30.12 1.50 6.15
CA VAL A 439 -29.99 0.62 4.99
C VAL A 439 -31.40 0.16 4.62
N SER A 440 -32.07 0.92 3.77
CA SER A 440 -33.31 0.46 3.18
C SER A 440 -32.97 -0.39 1.97
N THR A 441 -33.15 -1.71 2.08
CA THR A 441 -33.65 -2.47 0.93
C THR A 441 -34.69 -1.60 0.25
N PRO A 442 -34.66 -1.38 -1.08
CA PRO A 442 -35.70 -0.60 -1.74
C PRO A 442 -37.04 -1.25 -1.44
N THR A 443 -37.74 -0.73 -0.43
CA THR A 443 -39.15 -1.06 -0.22
C THR A 443 -39.87 -0.37 -1.36
N ILE A 444 -40.36 -1.19 -2.28
CA ILE A 444 -41.34 -0.73 -3.27
C ILE A 444 -42.43 -0.01 -2.47
N PRO A 445 -42.70 1.28 -2.74
CA PRO A 445 -43.77 2.00 -2.06
C PRO A 445 -45.09 1.20 -2.15
N GLU A 446 -45.83 1.15 -1.07
CA GLU A 446 -47.09 0.41 -1.01
C GLU A 446 -48.08 0.78 -2.14
N ASN A 447 -47.85 1.91 -2.82
CA ASN A 447 -48.62 2.45 -3.95
C ASN A 447 -47.86 2.38 -5.28
N ALA A 448 -46.78 1.59 -5.38
CA ALA A 448 -46.07 1.43 -6.66
C ALA A 448 -46.95 0.61 -7.60
N VAL A 449 -47.22 1.18 -8.76
CA VAL A 449 -47.89 0.48 -9.85
C VAL A 449 -46.92 -0.60 -10.38
N PRO A 450 -47.36 -1.86 -10.54
CA PRO A 450 -46.54 -2.91 -11.17
C PRO A 450 -46.00 -2.46 -12.53
N GLU A 451 -44.80 -2.93 -12.91
CA GLU A 451 -44.11 -2.50 -14.13
C GLU A 451 -44.91 -2.76 -15.40
N ASP A 452 -45.75 -3.78 -15.41
CA ASP A 452 -46.69 -4.16 -16.49
C ASP A 452 -47.95 -3.27 -16.54
N GLU A 453 -48.26 -2.53 -15.46
CA GLU A 453 -49.35 -1.56 -15.40
C GLU A 453 -48.85 -0.11 -15.51
N ALA A 454 -47.52 0.11 -15.58
CA ALA A 454 -46.96 1.43 -15.75
C ALA A 454 -47.34 2.01 -17.11
N VAL A 455 -48.17 3.03 -17.09
CA VAL A 455 -48.58 3.75 -18.31
C VAL A 455 -47.32 4.47 -18.83
N PRO A 456 -46.89 4.26 -20.10
CA PRO A 456 -45.78 5.00 -20.66
C PRO A 456 -46.09 6.49 -20.57
N VAL A 457 -45.13 7.29 -20.08
CA VAL A 457 -45.24 8.75 -20.02
C VAL A 457 -45.50 9.23 -21.43
N GLN A 458 -46.75 9.57 -21.71
CA GLN A 458 -47.10 10.27 -22.94
C GLN A 458 -46.51 11.66 -22.83
N VAL A 459 -45.49 11.93 -23.63
CA VAL A 459 -45.04 13.29 -23.88
C VAL A 459 -46.25 13.98 -24.53
N MET A 460 -47.03 14.66 -23.75
CA MET A 460 -48.14 15.49 -24.28
C MET A 460 -47.48 16.62 -25.08
N SER A 461 -47.43 16.44 -26.39
CA SER A 461 -47.23 17.52 -27.34
C SER A 461 -48.51 18.37 -27.40
N GLY A 462 -48.90 18.97 -26.28
CA GLY A 462 -50.07 19.76 -26.16
C GLY A 462 -49.82 20.88 -25.17
N GLY A 463 -49.39 22.02 -25.68
CA GLY A 463 -49.03 23.17 -24.91
C GLY A 463 -50.15 23.69 -24.03
N THR A 464 -49.82 23.78 -22.74
CA THR A 464 -50.16 24.95 -21.96
C THR A 464 -48.86 25.72 -21.74
N GLY A 465 -48.13 25.91 -22.83
CA GLY A 465 -46.97 26.77 -22.85
C GLY A 465 -47.42 28.21 -22.79
N VAL A 466 -46.89 28.95 -21.82
CA VAL A 466 -46.72 30.38 -21.99
C VAL A 466 -46.07 30.53 -23.37
N ALA A 467 -46.78 31.12 -24.32
CA ALA A 467 -46.27 31.38 -25.65
C ALA A 467 -45.14 32.40 -25.56
N SER A 468 -43.94 31.94 -25.32
CA SER A 468 -42.76 32.75 -25.54
C SER A 468 -42.24 32.41 -26.93
N ASP A 469 -42.21 33.37 -27.83
CA ASP A 469 -41.61 33.28 -29.16
C ASP A 469 -40.11 32.96 -29.12
N VAL A 470 -39.57 32.64 -27.95
CA VAL A 470 -38.13 32.48 -27.68
C VAL A 470 -37.82 31.02 -27.41
N LYS A 471 -37.21 30.34 -28.38
CA LYS A 471 -36.83 28.96 -28.30
C LYS A 471 -35.68 28.74 -27.29
N LEU A 472 -35.92 27.88 -26.27
CA LEU A 472 -34.94 27.45 -25.32
C LEU A 472 -34.13 26.26 -25.89
N THR A 473 -32.81 26.32 -25.82
CA THR A 473 -31.96 25.28 -26.37
C THR A 473 -30.86 24.91 -25.37
N LYS A 474 -30.77 23.63 -25.03
CA LYS A 474 -29.64 23.06 -24.23
C LYS A 474 -28.54 22.58 -25.16
N ILE A 475 -27.33 23.00 -24.89
CA ILE A 475 -26.12 22.53 -25.60
C ILE A 475 -25.27 21.75 -24.57
N SER A 476 -25.02 20.47 -24.87
CA SER A 476 -24.20 19.59 -24.06
C SER A 476 -22.89 19.30 -24.81
N ILE A 477 -21.76 19.65 -24.22
CA ILE A 477 -20.44 19.59 -24.83
C ILE A 477 -19.58 18.62 -24.03
N ILE A 478 -19.08 17.55 -24.65
CA ILE A 478 -18.13 16.63 -24.03
C ILE A 478 -16.75 16.93 -24.60
N CYS A 479 -15.78 17.27 -23.75
CA CYS A 479 -14.43 17.62 -24.15
C CYS A 479 -13.33 16.99 -23.27
N LYS A 480 -12.07 17.16 -23.66
CA LYS A 480 -10.90 16.80 -22.85
C LYS A 480 -10.80 17.73 -21.63
N GLN A 481 -10.35 17.23 -20.47
CA GLN A 481 -10.18 18.05 -19.26
C GLN A 481 -9.26 19.25 -19.46
N ASN A 482 -8.14 19.07 -20.17
CA ASN A 482 -7.16 20.13 -20.44
C ASN A 482 -7.66 21.22 -21.42
N LYS A 483 -8.85 21.05 -22.01
CA LYS A 483 -9.50 22.02 -22.89
C LYS A 483 -10.70 22.71 -22.25
N PHE A 484 -10.96 22.42 -20.98
CA PHE A 484 -12.12 22.96 -20.27
C PHE A 484 -12.01 24.49 -20.08
N GLU A 485 -10.84 25.00 -19.67
CA GLU A 485 -10.67 26.46 -19.45
C GLU A 485 -10.77 27.24 -20.77
N ASP A 486 -10.21 26.70 -21.88
CA ASP A 486 -10.35 27.31 -23.21
C ASP A 486 -11.83 27.39 -23.61
N LEU A 487 -12.59 26.31 -23.38
CA LEU A 487 -14.03 26.24 -23.66
C LEU A 487 -14.81 27.23 -22.80
N LYS A 488 -14.57 27.26 -21.49
CA LYS A 488 -15.24 28.14 -20.54
C LYS A 488 -15.09 29.62 -20.94
N ASN A 489 -13.87 30.03 -21.27
CA ASN A 489 -13.59 31.38 -21.72
C ASN A 489 -14.31 31.70 -23.04
N ALA A 490 -14.27 30.80 -24.01
CA ALA A 490 -14.95 30.97 -25.30
C ALA A 490 -16.47 31.04 -25.17
N LEU A 491 -17.08 30.31 -24.24
CA LEU A 491 -18.52 30.37 -23.95
C LEU A 491 -18.88 31.70 -23.27
N ASN A 492 -18.05 32.16 -22.34
CA ASN A 492 -18.24 33.45 -21.68
C ASN A 492 -18.18 34.61 -22.67
N ASP A 493 -17.19 34.60 -23.58
CA ASP A 493 -17.03 35.59 -24.65
C ASP A 493 -18.22 35.57 -25.64
N ALA A 494 -18.88 34.41 -25.80
CA ALA A 494 -20.09 34.26 -26.59
C ALA A 494 -21.37 34.72 -25.88
N GLY A 495 -21.28 35.22 -24.64
CA GLY A 495 -22.38 35.73 -23.85
C GLY A 495 -23.15 34.69 -23.04
N VAL A 496 -22.55 33.51 -22.82
CA VAL A 496 -23.13 32.47 -21.96
C VAL A 496 -22.78 32.76 -20.51
N THR A 497 -23.78 33.02 -19.66
CA THR A 497 -23.56 33.42 -18.24
C THR A 497 -23.64 32.26 -17.26
N GLY A 498 -24.27 31.14 -17.62
CA GLY A 498 -24.46 29.99 -16.76
C GLY A 498 -24.00 28.69 -17.43
N ILE A 499 -23.11 27.93 -16.77
CA ILE A 499 -22.65 26.62 -17.22
C ILE A 499 -22.78 25.61 -16.09
N THR A 500 -23.17 24.37 -16.43
CA THR A 500 -23.10 23.22 -15.52
C THR A 500 -21.99 22.29 -15.98
N VAL A 501 -21.12 21.88 -15.06
CA VAL A 501 -19.94 21.08 -15.36
C VAL A 501 -20.00 19.74 -14.62
N THR A 502 -19.83 18.65 -15.36
CA THR A 502 -19.79 17.28 -14.79
C THR A 502 -18.56 16.55 -15.30
N GLN A 503 -17.83 15.91 -14.41
CA GLN A 503 -16.76 14.99 -14.81
C GLN A 503 -17.37 13.68 -15.28
N VAL A 504 -16.96 13.20 -16.44
CA VAL A 504 -17.47 11.97 -17.05
C VAL A 504 -16.34 11.09 -17.57
N LEU A 505 -16.60 9.79 -17.64
CA LEU A 505 -15.69 8.84 -18.30
C LEU A 505 -16.27 8.49 -19.67
N GLY A 506 -15.45 8.58 -20.70
CA GLY A 506 -15.88 8.31 -22.07
C GLY A 506 -14.97 7.27 -22.75
N CYS A 507 -15.58 6.37 -23.56
CA CYS A 507 -14.89 5.54 -24.51
C CYS A 507 -15.35 5.87 -25.93
N GLY A 508 -14.49 5.65 -26.91
CA GLY A 508 -14.80 5.91 -28.32
C GLY A 508 -13.64 5.51 -29.23
N ALA A 509 -13.63 6.04 -30.46
CA ALA A 509 -12.59 5.78 -31.46
C ALA A 509 -11.17 6.17 -30.98
N GLN A 510 -11.06 7.03 -29.98
CA GLN A 510 -9.80 7.32 -29.31
C GLN A 510 -9.45 6.11 -28.42
N LYS A 511 -8.59 5.23 -28.93
CA LYS A 511 -7.96 4.18 -28.10
C LYS A 511 -7.11 4.87 -27.04
N GLY A 512 -7.31 4.51 -25.76
CA GLY A 512 -6.53 5.04 -24.64
C GLY A 512 -5.05 4.78 -24.84
N GLN A 513 -4.21 5.66 -24.25
CA GLN A 513 -2.77 5.40 -24.20
C GLN A 513 -2.50 4.13 -23.39
N THR A 514 -1.63 3.28 -23.90
CA THR A 514 -1.12 2.15 -23.15
C THR A 514 -0.39 2.68 -21.91
N LYS A 515 -0.92 2.41 -20.74
CA LYS A 515 -0.25 2.64 -19.46
C LYS A 515 0.19 1.32 -18.87
N TYR A 516 1.27 1.34 -18.12
CA TYR A 516 1.73 0.19 -17.36
C TYR A 516 1.53 0.47 -15.87
N TYR A 517 1.07 -0.52 -15.14
CA TYR A 517 1.03 -0.52 -13.69
C TYR A 517 1.72 -1.78 -13.21
N ARG A 518 2.84 -1.62 -12.47
CA ARG A 518 3.68 -2.72 -11.98
C ARG A 518 4.08 -3.73 -13.08
N GLY A 519 4.39 -3.19 -14.27
CA GLY A 519 4.75 -4.00 -15.44
C GLY A 519 3.59 -4.66 -16.18
N VAL A 520 2.35 -4.49 -15.72
CA VAL A 520 1.15 -4.99 -16.39
C VAL A 520 0.53 -3.91 -17.26
N LYS A 521 0.25 -4.25 -18.52
CA LYS A 521 -0.41 -3.34 -19.46
C LYS A 521 -1.83 -3.05 -19.02
N LEU A 522 -2.16 -1.76 -18.82
CA LEU A 522 -3.51 -1.27 -18.57
C LEU A 522 -4.18 -0.95 -19.92
N ASP A 523 -5.21 -1.70 -20.27
CA ASP A 523 -6.14 -1.33 -21.34
C ASP A 523 -7.15 -0.32 -20.78
N MET A 524 -6.82 0.97 -20.81
CA MET A 524 -7.75 2.02 -20.39
C MET A 524 -8.81 2.21 -21.48
N THR A 525 -9.96 1.58 -21.30
CA THR A 525 -11.11 1.70 -22.19
C THR A 525 -11.90 2.98 -21.97
N LEU A 526 -11.81 3.56 -20.76
CA LEU A 526 -12.49 4.79 -20.36
C LEU A 526 -11.46 5.91 -20.13
N LEU A 527 -11.68 7.06 -20.75
CA LEU A 527 -10.85 8.26 -20.60
C LEU A 527 -11.61 9.34 -19.83
N PRO A 528 -10.95 10.08 -18.91
CA PRO A 528 -11.58 11.19 -18.23
C PRO A 528 -11.91 12.31 -19.23
N LYS A 529 -13.14 12.80 -19.16
CA LYS A 529 -13.69 13.88 -19.97
C LYS A 529 -14.45 14.83 -19.06
N VAL A 530 -14.78 16.01 -19.58
CA VAL A 530 -15.68 16.97 -18.95
C VAL A 530 -16.90 17.14 -19.86
N LYS A 531 -18.08 17.07 -19.24
CA LYS A 531 -19.35 17.42 -19.87
C LYS A 531 -19.76 18.81 -19.38
N VAL A 532 -19.89 19.76 -20.30
CA VAL A 532 -20.34 21.12 -20.05
C VAL A 532 -21.73 21.27 -20.65
N GLU A 533 -22.69 21.71 -19.85
CA GLU A 533 -24.06 21.93 -20.27
C GLU A 533 -24.43 23.39 -20.09
N VAL A 534 -25.03 23.99 -21.13
CA VAL A 534 -25.52 25.35 -21.15
C VAL A 534 -26.94 25.38 -21.72
N VAL A 535 -27.77 26.25 -21.20
CA VAL A 535 -29.07 26.52 -21.77
C VAL A 535 -29.07 27.96 -22.29
N VAL A 536 -29.41 28.14 -23.55
CA VAL A 536 -29.43 29.45 -24.22
C VAL A 536 -30.79 29.74 -24.84
N SER A 537 -31.08 31.00 -24.96
CA SER A 537 -32.30 31.51 -25.60
C SER A 537 -31.95 32.62 -26.61
N LYS A 538 -31.65 33.83 -26.17
CA LYS A 538 -31.28 34.95 -27.04
C LYS A 538 -29.87 34.81 -27.66
N VAL A 539 -28.95 34.12 -26.97
CA VAL A 539 -27.63 33.83 -27.56
C VAL A 539 -27.80 32.81 -28.69
N PRO A 540 -27.38 33.13 -29.92
CA PRO A 540 -27.55 32.21 -31.05
C PRO A 540 -26.80 30.88 -30.85
N VAL A 541 -27.49 29.78 -30.97
CA VAL A 541 -26.91 28.41 -30.87
C VAL A 541 -25.71 28.26 -31.79
N ALA A 542 -25.78 28.81 -33.02
CA ALA A 542 -24.68 28.76 -33.98
C ALA A 542 -23.42 29.48 -33.49
N ALA A 543 -23.58 30.58 -32.75
CA ALA A 543 -22.46 31.32 -32.17
C ALA A 543 -21.77 30.50 -31.07
N VAL A 544 -22.55 29.88 -30.15
CA VAL A 544 -22.04 29.00 -29.09
C VAL A 544 -21.33 27.77 -29.66
N VAL A 545 -21.93 27.11 -30.65
CA VAL A 545 -21.33 25.96 -31.31
C VAL A 545 -20.04 26.35 -32.04
N LYS A 546 -20.00 27.50 -32.70
CA LYS A 546 -18.80 28.03 -33.39
C LYS A 546 -17.68 28.32 -32.38
N ALA A 547 -18.00 28.97 -31.27
CA ALA A 547 -17.04 29.26 -30.20
C ALA A 547 -16.47 27.98 -29.57
N ALA A 548 -17.34 27.03 -29.23
CA ALA A 548 -16.93 25.73 -28.69
C ALA A 548 -16.07 24.93 -29.67
N LYS A 549 -16.44 24.88 -30.94
CA LYS A 549 -15.62 24.22 -31.98
C LYS A 549 -14.23 24.83 -32.09
N LYS A 550 -14.15 26.17 -32.10
CA LYS A 550 -12.87 26.88 -32.19
C LYS A 550 -11.98 26.60 -30.99
N ALA A 551 -12.53 26.58 -29.79
CA ALA A 551 -11.76 26.33 -28.54
C ALA A 551 -11.28 24.89 -28.41
N LEU A 552 -12.09 23.93 -28.88
CA LEU A 552 -11.82 22.50 -28.67
C LEU A 552 -11.04 21.85 -29.81
N TYR A 553 -11.01 22.46 -31.00
CA TYR A 553 -10.38 21.87 -32.17
C TYR A 553 -8.87 21.71 -32.05
N THR A 554 -8.38 20.48 -32.19
CA THR A 554 -6.95 20.15 -32.25
C THR A 554 -6.60 19.39 -33.54
N GLY A 555 -7.59 19.05 -34.39
CA GLY A 555 -7.41 18.22 -35.57
C GLY A 555 -7.21 16.73 -35.27
N SER A 556 -7.27 16.33 -34.01
CA SER A 556 -7.03 14.96 -33.57
C SER A 556 -8.31 14.25 -33.12
N ILE A 557 -8.35 12.93 -33.28
CA ILE A 557 -9.45 12.11 -32.73
C ILE A 557 -9.57 12.35 -31.22
N GLY A 558 -10.78 12.66 -30.73
CA GLY A 558 -11.05 12.85 -29.31
C GLY A 558 -11.25 14.29 -28.88
N ASP A 559 -11.35 15.27 -29.80
CA ASP A 559 -11.62 16.67 -29.50
C ASP A 559 -12.96 16.91 -28.81
N GLY A 560 -13.89 15.98 -28.92
CA GLY A 560 -15.17 16.03 -28.22
C GLY A 560 -16.38 15.90 -29.14
N LYS A 561 -17.55 16.09 -28.54
CA LYS A 561 -18.86 16.10 -29.24
C LYS A 561 -19.75 17.19 -28.65
N ILE A 562 -20.56 17.78 -29.49
CA ILE A 562 -21.55 18.80 -29.11
C ILE A 562 -22.94 18.25 -29.47
N PHE A 563 -23.81 18.22 -28.49
CA PHE A 563 -25.21 17.79 -28.65
C PHE A 563 -26.11 18.99 -28.42
N VAL A 564 -27.14 19.13 -29.23
CA VAL A 564 -28.11 20.25 -29.16
C VAL A 564 -29.49 19.68 -28.97
N TYR A 565 -30.18 20.13 -27.92
CA TYR A 565 -31.52 19.66 -27.53
C TYR A 565 -32.48 20.84 -27.40
N GLY A 566 -33.75 20.64 -27.75
CA GLY A 566 -34.83 21.55 -27.37
C GLY A 566 -35.13 21.39 -25.86
N VAL A 567 -35.41 22.49 -25.19
CA VAL A 567 -35.84 22.51 -23.81
C VAL A 567 -37.25 23.05 -23.77
N GLU A 568 -38.18 22.31 -23.14
CA GLU A 568 -39.59 22.72 -23.08
C GLU A 568 -39.77 23.92 -22.15
N ASN A 569 -39.14 23.92 -20.97
CA ASN A 569 -39.19 25.00 -20.00
C ASN A 569 -37.93 25.02 -19.11
N VAL A 570 -37.64 26.14 -18.49
CA VAL A 570 -36.64 26.32 -17.43
C VAL A 570 -37.31 27.07 -16.28
N ILE A 571 -37.17 26.59 -15.06
CA ILE A 571 -37.78 27.19 -13.86
C ILE A 571 -36.65 27.56 -12.88
N LYS A 572 -36.64 28.81 -12.43
CA LYS A 572 -35.70 29.30 -11.43
C LYS A 572 -36.21 28.97 -10.02
N VAL A 573 -35.57 28.08 -9.32
CA VAL A 573 -36.07 27.53 -8.04
C VAL A 573 -36.29 28.63 -7.00
N ARG A 574 -35.45 29.66 -6.94
CA ARG A 574 -35.54 30.74 -5.95
C ARG A 574 -36.75 31.67 -6.15
N THR A 575 -37.07 32.01 -7.39
CA THR A 575 -38.07 33.04 -7.71
C THR A 575 -39.32 32.47 -8.37
N GLY A 576 -39.30 31.24 -8.88
CA GLY A 576 -40.39 30.66 -9.66
C GLY A 576 -40.49 31.21 -11.09
N GLU A 577 -39.56 32.06 -11.53
CA GLU A 577 -39.53 32.57 -12.91
C GLU A 577 -39.36 31.42 -13.89
N GLU A 578 -40.00 31.51 -15.04
CA GLU A 578 -40.03 30.47 -16.08
C GLU A 578 -39.51 30.98 -17.42
N GLY A 579 -39.11 30.04 -18.27
CA GLY A 579 -38.70 30.32 -19.64
C GLY A 579 -37.41 31.16 -19.72
N TYR A 580 -37.49 32.24 -20.53
CA TYR A 580 -36.33 33.13 -20.73
C TYR A 580 -35.93 33.87 -19.44
N ASP A 581 -36.86 34.31 -18.65
CA ASP A 581 -36.60 35.10 -17.44
C ASP A 581 -35.88 34.28 -16.38
N ALA A 582 -36.13 32.97 -16.35
CA ALA A 582 -35.39 32.05 -15.49
C ALA A 582 -33.87 31.96 -15.81
N LEU A 583 -33.48 32.29 -17.04
CA LEU A 583 -32.08 32.31 -17.48
C LEU A 583 -31.37 33.64 -17.22
N GLN A 584 -32.06 34.68 -16.80
CA GLN A 584 -31.46 35.98 -16.54
C GLN A 584 -30.73 35.99 -15.19
N GLY A 585 -29.49 36.52 -15.18
CA GLY A 585 -28.84 36.90 -13.94
C GLY A 585 -29.51 38.13 -13.33
N GLU A 586 -29.42 38.30 -12.03
CA GLU A 586 -29.77 39.59 -11.41
C GLU A 586 -28.74 40.63 -11.87
N ASN A 587 -29.19 41.73 -12.42
CA ASN A 587 -28.40 42.97 -12.57
C ASN A 587 -28.20 43.63 -11.21
#